data_87d10f01bb947a1a5800f2e1b06b47f6
#
_entry.id   87d10f01bb947a1a5800f2e1b06b47f6
#
_cell.length_a   1.000
_cell.length_b   1.000
_cell.length_c   1.000
_cell.angle_alpha   90.00
_cell.angle_beta   90.00
_cell.angle_gamma   90.00
#
_symmetry.space_group_name_H-M   'P 1'
#
loop_
_entity.id
_entity.type
_entity.pdbx_description
1 polymer ?
#
loop_
_entity_poly.entity_id
_entity_poly.type
_entity_poly.pdbx_seq_one_letter_code
_entity_poly.pdbx_strand_id
1 'polypeptide(L)'
;MTDRIVLRAAHDADRDGLIELQTDPQVRTHLGGPRPRAEVKQRLDAIGTANVTASPGVYVIADKATDELIGTLTLNRRAAELPGHVTETGGELELSYVLRRSAWGAGLAFEAATIALRAAAAELPDQPVIIVTQTANARSLKLAERLGFRPVDTFEQFGAEQTLCVANLHTFTA
;
A
#
# COMPACT_ATOMS: atom_id res chain seq x y z
N MET A 1 9.60 18.87 8.40
CA MET A 1 9.78 17.64 7.62
C MET A 1 10.13 16.50 8.56
N THR A 2 9.35 15.45 8.51
CA THR A 2 9.56 14.31 9.39
C THR A 2 10.25 13.19 8.62
N ASP A 3 11.44 12.85 9.05
CA ASP A 3 12.21 11.75 8.47
C ASP A 3 12.17 10.55 9.38
N ARG A 4 10.97 10.08 9.70
CA ARG A 4 10.79 8.96 10.62
C ARG A 4 10.91 7.62 9.94
N ILE A 5 10.63 7.58 8.64
CA ILE A 5 10.58 6.33 7.88
C ILE A 5 11.38 6.43 6.59
N VAL A 6 11.69 5.27 6.03
CA VAL A 6 12.32 5.14 4.72
C VAL A 6 11.60 4.04 3.95
N LEU A 7 11.50 4.21 2.63
CA LEU A 7 11.03 3.15 1.73
C LEU A 7 12.26 2.44 1.15
N ARG A 8 12.32 1.14 1.31
CA ARG A 8 13.48 0.35 0.87
C ARG A 8 13.07 -1.03 0.35
N ALA A 9 14.02 -1.74 -0.23
CA ALA A 9 13.85 -3.14 -0.58
C ALA A 9 13.78 -4.00 0.69
N ALA A 10 13.13 -5.16 0.57
CA ALA A 10 13.08 -6.13 1.66
C ALA A 10 14.45 -6.80 1.83
N HIS A 11 14.74 -7.24 3.05
CA HIS A 11 15.88 -8.08 3.36
C HIS A 11 15.46 -9.20 4.32
N ASP A 12 16.33 -10.15 4.55
CA ASP A 12 15.95 -11.37 5.30
C ASP A 12 15.46 -11.09 6.72
N ALA A 13 15.96 -10.03 7.35
CA ALA A 13 15.53 -9.65 8.69
C ALA A 13 14.06 -9.17 8.75
N ASP A 14 13.42 -8.92 7.62
CA ASP A 14 12.02 -8.49 7.55
C ASP A 14 11.02 -9.64 7.70
N ARG A 15 11.49 -10.90 7.73
CA ARG A 15 10.63 -12.07 7.69
C ARG A 15 9.51 -12.03 8.73
N ASP A 16 9.83 -11.78 9.99
CA ASP A 16 8.83 -11.80 11.07
C ASP A 16 7.79 -10.70 10.89
N GLY A 17 8.22 -9.51 10.47
CA GLY A 17 7.32 -8.40 10.19
C GLY A 17 6.37 -8.70 9.02
N LEU A 18 6.88 -9.30 7.96
CA LEU A 18 6.05 -9.70 6.82
C LEU A 18 5.04 -10.76 7.20
N ILE A 19 5.42 -11.72 8.05
CA ILE A 19 4.48 -12.73 8.57
C ILE A 19 3.40 -12.06 9.40
N GLU A 20 3.76 -11.13 10.27
CA GLU A 20 2.78 -10.40 11.09
C GLU A 20 1.75 -9.68 10.24
N LEU A 21 2.16 -8.98 9.18
CA LEU A 21 1.25 -8.26 8.29
C LEU A 21 0.19 -9.19 7.66
N GLN A 22 0.53 -10.44 7.41
CA GLN A 22 -0.37 -11.40 6.79
C GLN A 22 -1.23 -12.18 7.78
N THR A 23 -0.84 -12.23 9.04
CA THR A 23 -1.47 -13.11 10.04
C THR A 23 -2.19 -12.37 11.15
N ASP A 24 -1.97 -11.06 11.32
CA ASP A 24 -2.65 -10.28 12.36
C ASP A 24 -4.10 -10.04 11.93
N PRO A 25 -5.10 -10.55 12.69
CA PRO A 25 -6.50 -10.36 12.32
C PRO A 25 -6.93 -8.90 12.21
N GLN A 26 -6.40 -8.02 13.04
CA GLN A 26 -6.76 -6.61 13.02
C GLN A 26 -6.18 -5.91 11.79
N VAL A 27 -4.94 -6.21 11.43
CA VAL A 27 -4.33 -5.67 10.21
C VAL A 27 -5.12 -6.13 8.98
N ARG A 28 -5.59 -7.37 8.99
CA ARG A 28 -6.27 -7.99 7.86
C ARG A 28 -7.79 -7.81 7.86
N THR A 29 -8.36 -7.03 8.77
CA THR A 29 -9.82 -6.85 8.89
C THR A 29 -10.48 -6.48 7.55
N HIS A 30 -9.86 -5.61 6.77
CA HIS A 30 -10.37 -5.17 5.46
C HIS A 30 -9.58 -5.72 4.28
N LEU A 31 -8.83 -6.81 4.49
CA LEU A 31 -7.97 -7.43 3.48
C LEU A 31 -8.27 -8.91 3.30
N GLY A 32 -9.47 -9.34 3.68
CA GLY A 32 -9.89 -10.74 3.54
C GLY A 32 -9.60 -11.62 4.76
N GLY A 33 -9.24 -11.02 5.89
CA GLY A 33 -8.94 -11.74 7.13
C GLY A 33 -7.51 -12.27 7.18
N PRO A 34 -7.11 -12.82 8.33
CA PRO A 34 -5.76 -13.34 8.51
C PRO A 34 -5.53 -14.58 7.67
N ARG A 35 -4.31 -14.73 7.16
CA ARG A 35 -3.88 -15.94 6.44
C ARG A 35 -3.25 -16.92 7.41
N PRO A 36 -3.34 -18.24 7.15
CA PRO A 36 -2.68 -19.24 7.99
C PRO A 36 -1.17 -19.02 8.03
N ARG A 37 -0.61 -19.02 9.23
CA ARG A 37 0.82 -18.72 9.43
C ARG A 37 1.73 -19.67 8.66
N ALA A 38 1.38 -20.97 8.62
CA ALA A 38 2.18 -21.96 7.90
C ALA A 38 2.24 -21.66 6.40
N GLU A 39 1.12 -21.22 5.80
CA GLU A 39 1.07 -20.85 4.38
C GLU A 39 1.94 -19.63 4.08
N VAL A 40 1.89 -18.62 4.96
CA VAL A 40 2.70 -17.41 4.79
C VAL A 40 4.19 -17.75 4.86
N LYS A 41 4.59 -18.56 5.83
CA LYS A 41 5.99 -19.01 5.95
C LYS A 41 6.44 -19.78 4.73
N GLN A 42 5.61 -20.73 4.26
CA GLN A 42 5.92 -21.54 3.10
C GLN A 42 6.10 -20.68 1.85
N ARG A 43 5.23 -19.66 1.67
CA ARG A 43 5.33 -18.75 0.54
C ARG A 43 6.62 -17.93 0.59
N LEU A 44 6.97 -17.41 1.77
CA LEU A 44 8.22 -16.66 1.93
C LEU A 44 9.45 -17.53 1.69
N ASP A 45 9.40 -18.80 2.11
CA ASP A 45 10.48 -19.75 1.84
C ASP A 45 10.62 -20.03 0.34
N ALA A 46 9.49 -20.13 -0.37
CA ALA A 46 9.47 -20.42 -1.80
C ALA A 46 10.02 -19.27 -2.64
N ILE A 47 9.66 -18.03 -2.33
CA ILE A 47 10.07 -16.85 -3.12
C ILE A 47 11.35 -16.20 -2.60
N GLY A 48 11.71 -16.41 -1.33
CA GLY A 48 12.79 -15.71 -0.65
C GLY A 48 12.31 -14.38 -0.08
N THR A 49 12.56 -14.14 1.19
CA THR A 49 12.07 -12.93 1.89
C THR A 49 12.52 -11.64 1.18
N ALA A 50 13.79 -11.58 0.78
CA ALA A 50 14.31 -10.40 0.09
C ALA A 50 13.65 -10.15 -1.28
N ASN A 51 13.02 -11.16 -1.87
CA ASN A 51 12.42 -11.06 -3.20
C ASN A 51 10.99 -10.52 -3.19
N VAL A 52 10.38 -10.29 -2.02
CA VAL A 52 9.00 -9.75 -1.96
C VAL A 52 8.90 -8.34 -2.55
N THR A 53 10.00 -7.61 -2.64
CA THR A 53 10.05 -6.29 -3.26
C THR A 53 10.75 -6.30 -4.62
N ALA A 54 10.89 -7.46 -5.26
CA ALA A 54 11.58 -7.57 -6.54
C ALA A 54 10.87 -6.84 -7.68
N SER A 55 9.54 -6.75 -7.63
CA SER A 55 8.78 -6.04 -8.66
C SER A 55 8.88 -4.52 -8.45
N PRO A 56 8.96 -3.74 -9.55
CA PRO A 56 8.98 -2.27 -9.43
C PRO A 56 7.76 -1.74 -8.67
N GLY A 57 7.97 -0.73 -7.83
CA GLY A 57 6.89 -0.09 -7.09
C GLY A 57 6.49 -0.80 -5.80
N VAL A 58 7.21 -1.82 -5.37
CA VAL A 58 6.95 -2.55 -4.11
C VAL A 58 8.07 -2.24 -3.12
N TYR A 59 7.69 -1.78 -1.92
CA TYR A 59 8.64 -1.33 -0.90
C TYR A 59 8.28 -1.83 0.48
N VAL A 60 9.31 -1.99 1.32
CA VAL A 60 9.15 -2.07 2.76
C VAL A 60 9.16 -0.64 3.30
N ILE A 61 8.24 -0.35 4.21
CA ILE A 61 8.26 0.87 5.01
C ILE A 61 9.03 0.52 6.28
N ALA A 62 10.16 1.16 6.51
CA ALA A 62 11.00 0.88 7.67
C ALA A 62 11.20 2.11 8.54
N ASP A 63 11.35 1.88 9.84
CA ASP A 63 11.75 2.92 10.78
C ASP A 63 13.17 3.36 10.43
N LYS A 64 13.37 4.66 10.23
CA LYS A 64 14.67 5.18 9.81
C LYS A 64 15.76 4.99 10.86
N ALA A 65 15.40 5.04 12.13
CA ALA A 65 16.38 4.92 13.23
C ALA A 65 16.79 3.47 13.48
N THR A 66 15.86 2.52 13.39
CA THR A 66 16.10 1.12 13.76
C THR A 66 16.18 0.18 12.57
N ASP A 67 15.77 0.62 11.39
CA ASP A 67 15.60 -0.18 10.18
C ASP A 67 14.55 -1.29 10.31
N GLU A 68 13.75 -1.27 11.37
CA GLU A 68 12.70 -2.26 11.59
C GLU A 68 11.53 -2.04 10.62
N LEU A 69 11.03 -3.12 10.02
CA LEU A 69 9.86 -3.07 9.16
C LEU A 69 8.64 -2.62 9.97
N ILE A 70 7.95 -1.59 9.48
CA ILE A 70 6.67 -1.15 10.03
C ILE A 70 5.49 -1.39 9.09
N GLY A 71 5.76 -1.70 7.85
CA GLY A 71 4.72 -2.01 6.88
C GLY A 71 5.27 -2.24 5.48
N THR A 72 4.35 -2.32 4.52
CA THR A 72 4.68 -2.38 3.09
C THR A 72 3.85 -1.37 2.33
N LEU A 73 4.37 -0.93 1.20
CA LEU A 73 3.69 0.00 0.31
C LEU A 73 3.93 -0.42 -1.12
N THR A 74 2.88 -0.36 -1.94
CA THR A 74 3.00 -0.56 -3.38
C THR A 74 2.46 0.65 -4.13
N LEU A 75 3.14 1.02 -5.20
CA LEU A 75 2.68 2.01 -6.15
C LEU A 75 2.98 1.44 -7.53
N ASN A 76 2.05 0.67 -8.07
CA ASN A 76 2.22 -0.05 -9.32
C ASN A 76 0.93 -0.03 -10.15
N ARG A 77 0.96 -0.63 -11.32
CA ARG A 77 -0.17 -0.57 -12.26
C ARG A 77 -1.27 -1.55 -11.86
N ARG A 78 -2.53 -1.06 -11.82
CA ARG A 78 -3.68 -1.92 -11.62
C ARG A 78 -3.99 -2.66 -12.92
N ALA A 79 -4.13 -3.99 -12.83
CA ALA A 79 -4.41 -4.81 -14.00
C ALA A 79 -5.76 -4.42 -14.62
N ALA A 80 -5.80 -4.33 -15.95
CA ALA A 80 -6.99 -3.91 -16.68
C ALA A 80 -8.19 -4.85 -16.48
N GLU A 81 -7.92 -6.11 -16.18
CA GLU A 81 -8.95 -7.14 -15.96
C GLU A 81 -9.68 -6.97 -14.62
N LEU A 82 -9.10 -6.24 -13.67
CA LEU A 82 -9.73 -6.00 -12.38
C LEU A 82 -10.80 -4.92 -12.49
N PRO A 83 -11.83 -4.93 -11.63
CA PRO A 83 -12.79 -3.81 -11.58
C PRO A 83 -12.15 -2.56 -10.97
N GLY A 84 -12.77 -1.42 -11.18
CA GLY A 84 -12.35 -0.17 -10.54
C GLY A 84 -11.27 0.56 -11.32
N HIS A 85 -11.67 1.27 -12.36
CA HIS A 85 -10.78 2.08 -13.20
C HIS A 85 -11.38 3.44 -13.45
N VAL A 86 -10.49 4.43 -13.66
CA VAL A 86 -10.90 5.79 -14.06
C VAL A 86 -10.56 6.06 -15.52
N THR A 87 -9.83 5.15 -16.19
CA THR A 87 -9.52 5.21 -17.61
C THR A 87 -10.12 4.02 -18.32
N GLU A 88 -10.39 4.16 -19.63
CA GLU A 88 -10.97 3.08 -20.42
C GLU A 88 -10.04 1.89 -20.57
N THR A 89 -8.72 2.15 -20.59
CA THR A 89 -7.73 1.09 -20.82
C THR A 89 -7.24 0.44 -19.51
N GLY A 90 -7.59 0.99 -18.35
CA GLY A 90 -7.04 0.52 -17.08
C GLY A 90 -5.56 0.85 -16.95
N GLY A 91 -4.87 0.12 -16.08
CA GLY A 91 -3.42 0.30 -15.91
C GLY A 91 -3.02 1.55 -15.15
N GLU A 92 -3.92 2.17 -14.42
CA GLU A 92 -3.61 3.33 -13.60
C GLU A 92 -2.61 2.96 -12.50
N LEU A 93 -1.79 3.92 -12.08
CA LEU A 93 -1.00 3.74 -10.85
C LEU A 93 -1.95 3.56 -9.68
N GLU A 94 -1.72 2.54 -8.90
CA GLU A 94 -2.50 2.25 -7.70
C GLU A 94 -1.61 2.26 -6.48
N LEU A 95 -2.00 3.05 -5.50
CA LEU A 95 -1.32 3.11 -4.21
C LEU A 95 -2.00 2.17 -3.23
N SER A 96 -1.22 1.29 -2.61
CA SER A 96 -1.67 0.39 -1.55
C SER A 96 -0.65 0.38 -0.43
N TYR A 97 -1.09 0.17 0.80
CA TYR A 97 -0.18 0.10 1.94
C TYR A 97 -0.81 -0.73 3.05
N VAL A 98 0.05 -1.34 3.86
CA VAL A 98 -0.35 -2.10 5.04
C VAL A 98 0.66 -1.80 6.13
N LEU A 99 0.22 -1.41 7.33
CA LEU A 99 1.09 -1.15 8.46
C LEU A 99 0.82 -2.14 9.58
N ARG A 100 1.88 -2.50 10.31
CA ARG A 100 1.76 -3.24 11.56
C ARG A 100 0.87 -2.45 12.52
N ARG A 101 0.07 -3.15 13.30
CA ARG A 101 -0.84 -2.51 14.24
C ARG A 101 -0.11 -1.57 15.21
N SER A 102 1.08 -1.95 15.65
CA SER A 102 1.90 -1.13 16.56
C SER A 102 2.33 0.22 15.95
N ALA A 103 2.25 0.36 14.63
CA ALA A 103 2.62 1.58 13.93
C ALA A 103 1.41 2.49 13.62
N TRP A 104 0.21 2.08 13.98
CA TRP A 104 -1.00 2.85 13.69
C TRP A 104 -1.09 4.12 14.55
N GLY A 105 -1.79 5.13 14.04
CA GLY A 105 -2.12 6.33 14.78
C GLY A 105 -1.02 7.38 14.89
N ALA A 106 0.11 7.18 14.21
CA ALA A 106 1.24 8.11 14.26
C ALA A 106 1.46 8.89 12.94
N GLY A 107 0.58 8.72 11.96
CA GLY A 107 0.71 9.40 10.67
C GLY A 107 1.76 8.79 9.73
N LEU A 108 2.24 7.58 10.03
CA LEU A 108 3.32 6.97 9.25
C LEU A 108 2.88 6.56 7.84
N ALA A 109 1.63 6.10 7.68
CA ALA A 109 1.12 5.77 6.35
C ALA A 109 1.03 7.01 5.46
N PHE A 110 0.60 8.14 6.00
CA PHE A 110 0.57 9.41 5.28
C PHE A 110 1.98 9.81 4.83
N GLU A 111 2.95 9.71 5.72
CA GLU A 111 4.34 10.04 5.42
C GLU A 111 4.90 9.13 4.34
N ALA A 112 4.69 7.81 4.44
CA ALA A 112 5.15 6.84 3.45
C ALA A 112 4.53 7.07 2.08
N ALA A 113 3.21 7.27 2.04
CA ALA A 113 2.49 7.54 0.80
C ALA A 113 2.99 8.83 0.13
N THR A 114 3.21 9.87 0.92
CA THR A 114 3.72 11.14 0.41
C THR A 114 5.09 10.98 -0.22
N ILE A 115 6.00 10.24 0.42
CA ILE A 115 7.34 9.97 -0.13
C ILE A 115 7.22 9.25 -1.48
N ALA A 116 6.42 8.19 -1.55
CA ALA A 116 6.27 7.40 -2.78
C ALA A 116 5.66 8.22 -3.91
N LEU A 117 4.61 8.99 -3.62
CA LEU A 117 3.92 9.79 -4.62
C LEU A 117 4.79 10.93 -5.14
N ARG A 118 5.55 11.58 -4.29
CA ARG A 118 6.49 12.62 -4.71
C ARG A 118 7.59 12.07 -5.59
N ALA A 119 8.14 10.92 -5.24
CA ALA A 119 9.18 10.28 -6.05
C ALA A 119 8.65 9.92 -7.44
N ALA A 120 7.46 9.34 -7.51
CA ALA A 120 6.83 9.00 -8.79
C ALA A 120 6.50 10.24 -9.61
N ALA A 121 6.02 11.33 -8.97
CA ALA A 121 5.70 12.57 -9.65
C ALA A 121 6.93 13.23 -10.28
N ALA A 122 8.11 13.03 -9.69
CA ALA A 122 9.36 13.56 -10.22
C ALA A 122 9.84 12.78 -11.46
N GLU A 123 9.43 11.53 -11.63
CA GLU A 123 9.94 10.65 -12.68
C GLU A 123 8.95 10.40 -13.82
N LEU A 124 7.65 10.49 -13.55
CA LEU A 124 6.61 10.10 -14.50
C LEU A 124 5.79 11.30 -14.95
N PRO A 125 5.22 11.24 -16.18
CA PRO A 125 4.28 12.27 -16.62
C PRO A 125 3.03 12.27 -15.76
N ASP A 126 2.30 13.38 -15.75
CA ASP A 126 1.06 13.50 -15.01
C ASP A 126 0.05 12.46 -15.49
N GLN A 127 -0.60 11.82 -14.54
CA GLN A 127 -1.53 10.74 -14.81
C GLN A 127 -2.39 10.47 -13.58
N PRO A 128 -3.53 9.78 -13.74
CA PRO A 128 -4.33 9.40 -12.58
C PRO A 128 -3.58 8.42 -11.68
N VAL A 129 -3.72 8.63 -10.37
CA VAL A 129 -3.34 7.66 -9.34
C VAL A 129 -4.60 7.29 -8.60
N ILE A 130 -4.80 6.01 -8.33
CA ILE A 130 -5.99 5.52 -7.65
C ILE A 130 -5.63 4.84 -6.33
N ILE A 131 -6.59 4.88 -5.42
CA ILE A 131 -6.61 4.07 -4.21
C ILE A 131 -7.93 3.29 -4.24
N VAL A 132 -7.84 1.98 -4.03
CA VAL A 132 -9.02 1.12 -3.89
C VAL A 132 -8.99 0.53 -2.48
N THR A 133 -10.04 0.75 -1.71
CA THR A 133 -10.13 0.24 -0.35
C THR A 133 -11.57 -0.15 -0.05
N GLN A 134 -11.77 -1.10 0.86
CA GLN A 134 -13.12 -1.42 1.30
C GLN A 134 -13.80 -0.17 1.84
N THR A 135 -15.05 0.04 1.44
CA THR A 135 -15.85 1.19 1.90
C THR A 135 -15.98 1.21 3.43
N ALA A 136 -15.98 0.04 4.06
CA ALA A 136 -16.02 -0.09 5.51
C ALA A 136 -14.73 0.36 6.20
N ASN A 137 -13.63 0.50 5.47
CA ASN A 137 -12.33 0.90 6.03
C ASN A 137 -12.24 2.43 6.15
N ALA A 138 -12.90 2.98 7.17
CA ALA A 138 -12.99 4.42 7.39
C ALA A 138 -11.60 5.07 7.55
N ARG A 139 -10.67 4.37 8.18
CA ARG A 139 -9.30 4.88 8.39
C ARG A 139 -8.59 5.11 7.06
N SER A 140 -8.67 4.15 6.15
CA SER A 140 -8.05 4.26 4.83
C SER A 140 -8.70 5.35 3.99
N LEU A 141 -10.02 5.50 4.06
CA LEU A 141 -10.73 6.56 3.35
C LEU A 141 -10.34 7.95 3.85
N LYS A 142 -10.18 8.12 5.16
CA LYS A 142 -9.71 9.39 5.72
C LYS A 142 -8.29 9.71 5.28
N LEU A 143 -7.43 8.71 5.22
CA LEU A 143 -6.07 8.91 4.75
C LEU A 143 -6.04 9.32 3.28
N ALA A 144 -6.84 8.66 2.44
CA ALA A 144 -6.96 9.02 1.03
C ALA A 144 -7.40 10.48 0.88
N GLU A 145 -8.40 10.90 1.65
CA GLU A 145 -8.86 12.30 1.65
C GLU A 145 -7.75 13.27 2.06
N ARG A 146 -7.02 12.95 3.12
CA ARG A 146 -5.90 13.79 3.59
C ARG A 146 -4.79 13.91 2.55
N LEU A 147 -4.57 12.87 1.76
CA LEU A 147 -3.60 12.89 0.66
C LEU A 147 -4.08 13.70 -0.54
N GLY A 148 -5.36 14.04 -0.60
CA GLY A 148 -5.94 14.78 -1.71
C GLY A 148 -6.65 13.92 -2.74
N PHE A 149 -6.86 12.64 -2.45
CA PHE A 149 -7.67 11.76 -3.30
C PHE A 149 -9.15 12.02 -3.04
N ARG A 150 -9.96 11.92 -4.09
CA ARG A 150 -11.41 12.06 -3.97
C ARG A 150 -12.10 10.76 -4.39
N PRO A 151 -13.19 10.34 -3.68
CA PRO A 151 -13.94 9.16 -4.09
C PRO A 151 -14.73 9.46 -5.37
N VAL A 152 -14.73 8.53 -6.31
CA VAL A 152 -15.40 8.69 -7.61
C VAL A 152 -16.33 7.55 -7.94
N ASP A 153 -16.20 6.38 -7.32
CA ASP A 153 -17.02 5.22 -7.64
C ASP A 153 -16.97 4.19 -6.52
N THR A 154 -17.91 3.26 -6.55
CA THR A 154 -17.91 2.06 -5.71
C THR A 154 -18.18 0.84 -6.58
N PHE A 155 -17.66 -0.31 -6.16
CA PHE A 155 -17.85 -1.57 -6.88
C PHE A 155 -17.63 -2.75 -5.94
N GLU A 156 -18.11 -3.93 -6.34
CA GLU A 156 -17.91 -5.16 -5.56
C GLU A 156 -16.64 -5.87 -6.00
N GLN A 157 -15.83 -6.26 -5.03
CA GLN A 157 -14.67 -7.12 -5.25
C GLN A 157 -14.34 -7.83 -3.93
N PHE A 158 -13.92 -9.08 -4.01
CA PHE A 158 -13.59 -9.90 -2.83
C PHE A 158 -14.74 -10.01 -1.82
N GLY A 159 -15.98 -10.00 -2.31
CA GLY A 159 -17.16 -10.13 -1.46
C GLY A 159 -17.49 -8.89 -0.62
N ALA A 160 -16.94 -7.74 -0.96
CA ALA A 160 -17.17 -6.50 -0.22
C ALA A 160 -17.25 -5.30 -1.16
N GLU A 161 -17.97 -4.27 -0.74
CA GLU A 161 -17.98 -3.00 -1.46
C GLU A 161 -16.64 -2.32 -1.32
N GLN A 162 -16.10 -1.90 -2.45
CA GLN A 162 -14.85 -1.13 -2.54
C GLN A 162 -15.14 0.29 -2.97
N THR A 163 -14.39 1.23 -2.46
CA THR A 163 -14.42 2.63 -2.89
C THR A 163 -13.18 2.94 -3.71
N LEU A 164 -13.40 3.53 -4.88
CA LEU A 164 -12.34 3.98 -5.79
C LEU A 164 -12.12 5.47 -5.58
N CYS A 165 -10.90 5.85 -5.22
CA CYS A 165 -10.50 7.25 -5.06
C CYS A 165 -9.43 7.58 -6.09
N VAL A 166 -9.37 8.83 -6.53
CA VAL A 166 -8.43 9.28 -7.57
C VAL A 166 -7.81 10.63 -7.22
N ALA A 167 -6.56 10.80 -7.63
CA ALA A 167 -5.86 12.07 -7.66
C ALA A 167 -4.95 12.11 -8.89
N ASN A 168 -4.52 13.29 -9.30
CA ASN A 168 -3.54 13.42 -10.36
C ASN A 168 -2.13 13.39 -9.77
N LEU A 169 -1.23 12.64 -10.41
CA LEU A 169 0.11 12.40 -9.89
C LEU A 169 0.88 13.70 -9.61
N HIS A 170 0.79 14.67 -10.51
CA HIS A 170 1.57 15.91 -10.37
C HIS A 170 1.04 16.86 -9.29
N THR A 171 -0.08 16.55 -8.63
CA THR A 171 -0.47 17.29 -7.42
C THR A 171 0.46 16.99 -6.24
N PHE A 172 1.29 15.95 -6.34
CA PHE A 172 2.25 15.57 -5.31
C PHE A 172 3.65 16.12 -5.53
N THR A 173 3.86 16.94 -6.53
CA THR A 173 5.13 17.66 -6.70
C THR A 173 5.31 18.65 -5.55
N ALA A 174 6.54 18.73 -5.04
CA ALA A 174 6.84 19.59 -3.88
C ALA A 174 6.68 21.07 -4.18
#